data_4f7636c65ba14f9937846ba85302ddf3
#
_entry.id   4f7636c65ba14f9937846ba85302ddf3
#
_cell.length_a   1.000
_cell.length_b   1.000
_cell.length_c   1.000
_cell.angle_alpha   90.00
_cell.angle_beta   90.00
_cell.angle_gamma   90.00
#
_symmetry.space_group_name_H-M   'P 1'
#
loop_
_entity.id
_entity.type
_entity.pdbx_description
1 polymer ?
#
loop_
_entity_poly.entity_id
_entity_poly.type
_entity_poly.pdbx_seq_one_letter_code
_entity_poly.pdbx_strand_id
1 'polypeptide(L)'
;MNEKGMPEICGVISEDGKSLQVSQKDPLGRGLLWEQDLSFLVVYPDGGTEDVQVSFGKEQASCLKELKRQASEGCFVMPNADGKGYGFFRLLEKDAKACLGNLPACKDEVLRGSLLITLYENLLNRTIPAELYMEAMLDYLPTENNSLLFSAALGYIGNCQRFYLADPEKLELVLWRIVTMAEQSQQRLQAFRQYRSIARSPEAVGKLYALWKDQKAPAGCSLSENDYISLSYDLAIQMPDKADEIVATQQARITNPDRKRQYAFISPSVSPRQEVRDSVFASLLVAENRRVEPWASAALSNLNCQLRQKEAVGYIRPALEALQEIQRTGDIFFPRDWVRALLSRLT
;
A
#
# COMPACT_ATOMS: atom_id res chain seq x y z
N MET A 1 -9.27 -23.94 -11.14
CA MET A 1 -8.19 -22.95 -10.96
C MET A 1 -6.92 -23.61 -10.42
N ASN A 2 -6.33 -24.55 -11.17
CA ASN A 2 -5.13 -25.27 -10.71
C ASN A 2 -3.84 -24.82 -11.42
N GLU A 3 -3.95 -23.88 -12.38
CA GLU A 3 -2.82 -23.36 -13.13
C GLU A 3 -2.24 -22.11 -12.43
N LYS A 4 -0.93 -22.09 -12.27
CA LYS A 4 -0.22 -20.93 -11.70
C LYS A 4 -0.18 -19.77 -12.68
N GLY A 5 -0.39 -18.56 -12.20
CA GLY A 5 -0.37 -17.33 -13.01
C GLY A 5 -1.74 -16.81 -13.37
N MET A 6 -1.77 -15.69 -14.05
CA MET A 6 -2.97 -15.01 -14.52
C MET A 6 -2.73 -14.46 -15.93
N PRO A 7 -3.81 -14.30 -16.76
CA PRO A 7 -3.67 -13.69 -18.07
C PRO A 7 -3.32 -12.20 -17.96
N GLU A 8 -2.53 -11.71 -18.91
CA GLU A 8 -2.50 -10.30 -19.25
C GLU A 8 -3.61 -10.02 -20.26
N ILE A 9 -4.49 -9.07 -19.96
CA ILE A 9 -5.67 -8.73 -20.75
C ILE A 9 -5.53 -7.28 -21.20
N CYS A 10 -5.76 -7.02 -22.49
CA CYS A 10 -5.70 -5.68 -23.06
C CYS A 10 -6.90 -5.43 -23.98
N GLY A 11 -7.58 -4.30 -23.81
CA GLY A 11 -8.64 -3.83 -24.68
C GLY A 11 -8.15 -2.62 -25.51
N VAL A 12 -8.35 -2.67 -26.83
CA VAL A 12 -7.92 -1.62 -27.77
C VAL A 12 -9.06 -1.29 -28.71
N ILE A 13 -9.42 -0.01 -28.78
CA ILE A 13 -10.36 0.49 -29.81
C ILE A 13 -9.67 0.43 -31.17
N SER A 14 -10.33 -0.12 -32.18
CA SER A 14 -9.82 -0.20 -33.56
C SER A 14 -9.56 1.19 -34.16
N GLU A 15 -8.64 1.27 -35.11
CA GLU A 15 -8.26 2.56 -35.74
C GLU A 15 -9.46 3.27 -36.40
N ASP A 16 -10.42 2.53 -36.96
CA ASP A 16 -11.65 3.06 -37.53
C ASP A 16 -12.72 3.42 -36.46
N GLY A 17 -12.45 3.16 -35.19
CA GLY A 17 -13.34 3.44 -34.07
C GLY A 17 -14.60 2.59 -34.00
N LYS A 18 -14.72 1.52 -34.79
CA LYS A 18 -15.96 0.74 -34.88
C LYS A 18 -16.04 -0.46 -33.97
N SER A 19 -14.90 -0.86 -33.40
CA SER A 19 -14.84 -2.06 -32.56
C SER A 19 -13.86 -1.92 -31.41
N LEU A 20 -14.08 -2.74 -30.39
CA LEU A 20 -13.15 -3.01 -29.29
C LEU A 20 -12.52 -4.38 -29.51
N GLN A 21 -11.22 -4.44 -29.71
CA GLN A 21 -10.46 -5.68 -29.72
C GLN A 21 -9.93 -5.96 -28.31
N VAL A 22 -10.30 -7.09 -27.73
CA VAL A 22 -9.79 -7.55 -26.44
C VAL A 22 -8.94 -8.79 -26.67
N SER A 23 -7.74 -8.80 -26.10
CA SER A 23 -6.80 -9.91 -26.19
C SER A 23 -6.39 -10.39 -24.81
N GLN A 24 -6.06 -11.68 -24.70
CA GLN A 24 -5.42 -12.26 -23.54
C GLN A 24 -4.14 -13.00 -23.94
N LYS A 25 -3.15 -13.00 -23.06
CA LYS A 25 -1.92 -13.79 -23.22
C LYS A 25 -1.43 -14.33 -21.87
N ASP A 26 -0.72 -15.46 -21.91
CA ASP A 26 0.01 -15.98 -20.75
C ASP A 26 1.37 -15.26 -20.64
N PRO A 27 1.60 -14.45 -19.59
CA PRO A 27 2.85 -13.71 -19.42
C PRO A 27 4.07 -14.61 -19.19
N LEU A 28 3.84 -15.90 -18.84
CA LEU A 28 4.91 -16.89 -18.65
C LEU A 28 5.24 -17.67 -19.93
N GLY A 29 4.61 -17.36 -21.07
CA GLY A 29 4.91 -17.96 -22.36
C GLY A 29 4.54 -19.43 -22.52
N ARG A 30 3.69 -19.98 -21.67
CA ARG A 30 3.24 -21.40 -21.70
C ARG A 30 2.10 -21.64 -22.70
N GLY A 31 1.54 -20.55 -23.28
CA GLY A 31 0.41 -20.63 -24.20
C GLY A 31 -0.94 -20.93 -23.53
N LEU A 32 -1.04 -20.73 -22.21
CA LEU A 32 -2.30 -20.93 -21.49
C LEU A 32 -3.30 -19.81 -21.82
N LEU A 33 -4.56 -20.18 -21.94
CA LEU A 33 -5.69 -19.29 -22.13
C LEU A 33 -6.74 -19.54 -21.05
N TRP A 34 -7.40 -18.49 -20.61
CA TRP A 34 -8.40 -18.53 -19.54
C TRP A 34 -9.79 -18.29 -20.10
N GLU A 35 -10.69 -19.23 -19.85
CA GLU A 35 -12.12 -19.09 -20.15
C GLU A 35 -12.76 -18.19 -19.11
N GLN A 36 -13.29 -17.04 -19.55
CA GLN A 36 -13.94 -16.07 -18.67
C GLN A 36 -14.78 -15.04 -19.42
N ASP A 37 -15.75 -14.49 -18.72
CA ASP A 37 -16.54 -13.35 -19.14
C ASP A 37 -16.00 -12.07 -18.54
N LEU A 38 -15.84 -11.03 -19.36
CA LEU A 38 -15.24 -9.75 -19.00
C LEU A 38 -16.13 -8.60 -19.41
N SER A 39 -16.19 -7.57 -18.57
CA SER A 39 -16.87 -6.31 -18.86
C SER A 39 -15.85 -5.19 -19.09
N PHE A 40 -16.03 -4.46 -20.18
CA PHE A 40 -15.28 -3.25 -20.51
C PHE A 40 -16.24 -2.08 -20.66
N LEU A 41 -15.86 -0.92 -20.16
CA LEU A 41 -16.62 0.32 -20.38
C LEU A 41 -15.85 1.21 -21.33
N VAL A 42 -16.45 1.52 -22.50
CA VAL A 42 -15.94 2.55 -23.40
C VAL A 42 -16.55 3.87 -22.98
N VAL A 43 -15.71 4.86 -22.77
CA VAL A 43 -16.12 6.22 -22.38
C VAL A 43 -15.88 7.17 -23.54
N TYR A 44 -16.90 7.93 -23.90
CA TYR A 44 -16.89 8.89 -24.99
C TYR A 44 -16.61 10.32 -24.48
N PRO A 45 -16.09 11.24 -25.31
CA PRO A 45 -15.74 12.61 -24.90
C PRO A 45 -16.90 13.44 -24.35
N ASP A 46 -18.13 13.11 -24.75
CA ASP A 46 -19.36 13.75 -24.25
C ASP A 46 -19.84 13.19 -22.89
N GLY A 47 -19.08 12.26 -22.27
CA GLY A 47 -19.44 11.59 -21.04
C GLY A 47 -20.36 10.39 -21.24
N GLY A 48 -20.80 10.09 -22.47
CA GLY A 48 -21.56 8.86 -22.77
C GLY A 48 -20.68 7.62 -22.55
N THR A 49 -21.32 6.51 -22.20
CA THR A 49 -20.63 5.24 -21.94
C THR A 49 -21.28 4.09 -22.68
N GLU A 50 -20.48 3.09 -23.04
CA GLU A 50 -20.95 1.83 -23.59
C GLU A 50 -20.33 0.66 -22.86
N ASP A 51 -21.18 -0.23 -22.31
CA ASP A 51 -20.74 -1.48 -21.71
C ASP A 51 -20.56 -2.53 -22.81
N VAL A 52 -19.37 -3.12 -22.87
CA VAL A 52 -18.96 -4.12 -23.84
C VAL A 52 -18.63 -5.42 -23.14
N GLN A 53 -19.49 -6.43 -23.31
CA GLN A 53 -19.28 -7.76 -22.74
C GLN A 53 -18.47 -8.63 -23.69
N VAL A 54 -17.42 -9.26 -23.17
CA VAL A 54 -16.49 -10.12 -23.90
C VAL A 54 -16.41 -11.48 -23.22
N SER A 55 -16.64 -12.55 -23.99
CA SER A 55 -16.49 -13.91 -23.51
C SER A 55 -15.29 -14.57 -24.20
N PHE A 56 -14.37 -15.11 -23.42
CA PHE A 56 -13.27 -15.94 -23.91
C PHE A 56 -13.58 -17.42 -23.72
N GLY A 57 -13.53 -18.18 -24.79
CA GLY A 57 -13.53 -19.66 -24.75
C GLY A 57 -12.11 -20.21 -24.52
N LYS A 58 -12.03 -21.54 -24.38
CA LYS A 58 -10.77 -22.24 -23.99
C LYS A 58 -9.60 -22.07 -24.94
N GLU A 59 -9.83 -21.78 -26.21
CA GLU A 59 -8.78 -21.65 -27.24
C GLU A 59 -8.75 -20.24 -27.85
N GLN A 60 -9.41 -19.28 -27.20
CA GLN A 60 -9.58 -17.94 -27.77
C GLN A 60 -8.63 -16.94 -27.12
N ALA A 61 -7.62 -16.49 -27.87
CA ALA A 61 -6.65 -15.47 -27.44
C ALA A 61 -7.13 -14.03 -27.71
N SER A 62 -8.10 -13.82 -28.60
CA SER A 62 -8.59 -12.48 -28.98
C SER A 62 -10.08 -12.54 -29.32
N CYS A 63 -10.78 -11.46 -28.99
CA CYS A 63 -12.20 -11.25 -29.31
C CYS A 63 -12.40 -9.84 -29.83
N LEU A 64 -13.19 -9.69 -30.89
CA LEU A 64 -13.59 -8.42 -31.46
C LEU A 64 -15.07 -8.17 -31.17
N LYS A 65 -15.41 -6.99 -30.65
CA LYS A 65 -16.78 -6.57 -30.38
C LYS A 65 -17.07 -5.26 -31.10
N GLU A 66 -18.13 -5.24 -31.92
CA GLU A 66 -18.60 -4.02 -32.55
C GLU A 66 -19.14 -3.05 -31.49
N LEU A 67 -18.80 -1.78 -31.65
CA LEU A 67 -19.32 -0.70 -30.81
C LEU A 67 -20.62 -0.16 -31.44
N LYS A 68 -21.59 0.11 -30.59
CA LYS A 68 -22.88 0.71 -31.00
C LYS A 68 -22.71 2.12 -31.53
N ARG A 69 -21.70 2.83 -31.05
CA ARG A 69 -21.32 4.18 -31.46
C ARG A 69 -19.85 4.17 -31.87
N GLN A 70 -19.55 4.76 -33.03
CA GLN A 70 -18.18 4.94 -33.48
C GLN A 70 -17.38 5.78 -32.48
N ALA A 71 -16.27 5.23 -32.00
CA ALA A 71 -15.35 5.93 -31.14
C ALA A 71 -14.54 6.95 -31.93
N SER A 72 -14.29 8.11 -31.34
CA SER A 72 -13.49 9.21 -31.86
C SER A 72 -12.27 9.46 -30.99
N GLU A 73 -11.47 10.44 -31.38
CA GLU A 73 -10.40 10.95 -30.52
C GLU A 73 -10.95 11.37 -29.15
N GLY A 74 -10.24 11.04 -28.09
CA GLY A 74 -10.66 11.26 -26.70
C GLY A 74 -11.50 10.14 -26.07
N CYS A 75 -11.91 9.12 -26.85
CA CYS A 75 -12.47 7.91 -26.26
C CYS A 75 -11.40 7.08 -25.56
N PHE A 76 -11.77 6.48 -24.42
CA PHE A 76 -10.89 5.61 -23.66
C PHE A 76 -11.63 4.40 -23.09
N VAL A 77 -10.88 3.39 -22.67
CA VAL A 77 -11.40 2.11 -22.19
C VAL A 77 -11.11 1.91 -20.71
N MET A 78 -12.14 1.61 -19.95
CA MET A 78 -12.04 1.14 -18.57
C MET A 78 -12.25 -0.36 -18.56
N PRO A 79 -11.23 -1.19 -18.30
CA PRO A 79 -11.38 -2.65 -18.27
C PRO A 79 -11.97 -3.13 -16.95
N ASN A 80 -12.47 -4.36 -16.93
CA ASN A 80 -13.02 -5.02 -15.75
C ASN A 80 -14.07 -4.19 -15.02
N ALA A 81 -15.01 -3.62 -15.78
CA ALA A 81 -15.94 -2.62 -15.25
C ALA A 81 -16.86 -3.16 -14.15
N ASP A 82 -17.16 -4.46 -14.14
CA ASP A 82 -17.96 -5.13 -13.11
C ASP A 82 -17.11 -5.77 -11.99
N GLY A 83 -15.77 -5.67 -12.05
CA GLY A 83 -14.85 -6.18 -11.05
C GLY A 83 -14.73 -7.70 -10.95
N LYS A 84 -15.30 -8.48 -11.89
CA LYS A 84 -15.33 -9.95 -11.81
C LYS A 84 -14.22 -10.65 -12.58
N GLY A 85 -13.56 -9.95 -13.51
CA GLY A 85 -12.51 -10.52 -14.34
C GLY A 85 -11.27 -10.90 -13.52
N TYR A 86 -10.63 -11.99 -13.90
CA TYR A 86 -9.37 -12.46 -13.33
C TYR A 86 -8.22 -12.22 -14.30
N GLY A 87 -7.25 -11.42 -13.92
CA GLY A 87 -6.09 -11.13 -14.75
C GLY A 87 -5.44 -9.79 -14.44
N PHE A 88 -4.30 -9.54 -15.10
CA PHE A 88 -3.69 -8.22 -15.17
C PHE A 88 -4.30 -7.46 -16.36
N PHE A 89 -5.07 -6.43 -16.08
CA PHE A 89 -5.70 -5.57 -17.09
C PHE A 89 -4.74 -4.46 -17.48
N ARG A 90 -3.99 -4.69 -18.56
CA ARG A 90 -3.02 -3.73 -19.07
C ARG A 90 -3.73 -2.58 -19.76
N LEU A 91 -3.44 -1.37 -19.33
CA LEU A 91 -3.92 -0.13 -19.96
C LEU A 91 -2.94 0.37 -21.01
N LEU A 92 -3.45 0.95 -22.09
CA LEU A 92 -2.65 1.82 -22.94
C LEU A 92 -2.36 3.13 -22.22
N GLU A 93 -1.28 3.82 -22.58
CA GLU A 93 -0.89 5.07 -21.91
C GLU A 93 -2.02 6.11 -21.90
N LYS A 94 -2.73 6.28 -23.04
CA LYS A 94 -3.87 7.19 -23.15
C LYS A 94 -5.02 6.80 -22.21
N ASP A 95 -5.33 5.50 -22.14
CA ASP A 95 -6.41 5.00 -21.30
C ASP A 95 -6.05 5.11 -19.82
N ALA A 96 -4.79 4.85 -19.44
CA ALA A 96 -4.29 5.02 -18.10
C ALA A 96 -4.42 6.48 -17.60
N LYS A 97 -3.99 7.45 -18.43
CA LYS A 97 -4.14 8.87 -18.11
C LYS A 97 -5.60 9.29 -17.96
N ALA A 98 -6.47 8.82 -18.87
CA ALA A 98 -7.89 9.10 -18.84
C ALA A 98 -8.57 8.46 -17.59
N CYS A 99 -8.25 7.20 -17.28
CA CYS A 99 -8.75 6.53 -16.08
C CYS A 99 -8.34 7.23 -14.78
N LEU A 100 -7.07 7.65 -14.66
CA LEU A 100 -6.58 8.45 -13.52
C LEU A 100 -7.36 9.74 -13.36
N GLY A 101 -7.52 10.51 -14.45
CA GLY A 101 -8.22 11.80 -14.41
C GLY A 101 -9.73 11.69 -14.14
N ASN A 102 -10.36 10.57 -14.50
CA ASN A 102 -11.79 10.34 -14.30
C ASN A 102 -12.12 9.63 -12.98
N LEU A 103 -11.14 9.12 -12.26
CA LEU A 103 -11.35 8.37 -11.01
C LEU A 103 -12.17 9.16 -9.98
N PRO A 104 -11.91 10.46 -9.70
CA PRO A 104 -12.69 11.25 -8.74
C PRO A 104 -14.16 11.44 -9.14
N ALA A 105 -14.47 11.44 -10.45
CA ALA A 105 -15.80 11.62 -10.99
C ALA A 105 -16.62 10.31 -11.09
N CYS A 106 -15.97 9.16 -10.94
CA CYS A 106 -16.61 7.85 -11.05
C CYS A 106 -17.56 7.60 -9.87
N LYS A 107 -18.87 7.57 -10.11
CA LYS A 107 -19.89 7.41 -9.07
C LYS A 107 -20.12 5.95 -8.67
N ASP A 108 -19.95 5.02 -9.61
CA ASP A 108 -20.12 3.59 -9.35
C ASP A 108 -18.97 3.07 -8.48
N GLU A 109 -19.29 2.54 -7.31
CA GLU A 109 -18.28 2.07 -6.33
C GLU A 109 -17.57 0.80 -6.79
N VAL A 110 -18.24 -0.09 -7.54
CA VAL A 110 -17.63 -1.33 -8.06
C VAL A 110 -16.64 -0.99 -9.15
N LEU A 111 -17.03 -0.16 -10.10
CA LEU A 111 -16.15 0.34 -11.16
C LEU A 111 -14.96 1.10 -10.56
N ARG A 112 -15.20 1.98 -9.59
CA ARG A 112 -14.16 2.76 -8.92
C ARG A 112 -13.16 1.85 -8.18
N GLY A 113 -13.65 0.82 -7.49
CA GLY A 113 -12.83 -0.19 -6.82
C GLY A 113 -11.99 -0.99 -7.82
N SER A 114 -12.60 -1.43 -8.93
CA SER A 114 -11.90 -2.13 -10.01
C SER A 114 -10.81 -1.26 -10.64
N LEU A 115 -11.12 0.03 -10.89
CA LEU A 115 -10.14 0.99 -11.42
C LEU A 115 -8.97 1.21 -10.46
N LEU A 116 -9.20 1.33 -9.16
CA LEU A 116 -8.13 1.47 -8.17
C LEU A 116 -7.15 0.31 -8.24
N ILE A 117 -7.65 -0.93 -8.31
CA ILE A 117 -6.82 -2.13 -8.44
C ILE A 117 -6.08 -2.10 -9.78
N THR A 118 -6.79 -1.87 -10.88
CA THR A 118 -6.21 -1.84 -12.22
C THR A 118 -5.10 -0.81 -12.36
N LEU A 119 -5.32 0.42 -11.88
CA LEU A 119 -4.33 1.49 -11.92
C LEU A 119 -3.10 1.17 -11.08
N TYR A 120 -3.29 0.60 -9.88
CA TYR A 120 -2.17 0.18 -9.03
C TYR A 120 -1.36 -0.96 -9.66
N GLU A 121 -2.02 -1.97 -10.25
CA GLU A 121 -1.35 -3.04 -10.98
C GLU A 121 -0.54 -2.49 -12.18
N ASN A 122 -1.06 -1.48 -12.89
CA ASN A 122 -0.35 -0.83 -13.98
C ASN A 122 0.84 0.02 -13.50
N LEU A 123 0.78 0.62 -12.31
CA LEU A 123 1.94 1.20 -11.64
C LEU A 123 3.02 0.15 -11.37
N LEU A 124 2.65 -0.99 -10.74
CA LEU A 124 3.59 -2.07 -10.43
C LEU A 124 4.25 -2.67 -11.68
N ASN A 125 3.52 -2.71 -12.79
CA ASN A 125 4.01 -3.19 -14.09
C ASN A 125 4.64 -2.08 -14.96
N ARG A 126 4.88 -0.88 -14.39
CA ARG A 126 5.57 0.26 -15.03
C ARG A 126 4.86 0.82 -16.28
N THR A 127 3.57 0.57 -16.42
CA THR A 127 2.74 1.19 -17.47
C THR A 127 2.39 2.63 -17.09
N ILE A 128 2.27 2.91 -15.79
CA ILE A 128 2.00 4.26 -15.26
C ILE A 128 3.24 4.74 -14.49
N PRO A 129 3.79 5.94 -14.82
CA PRO A 129 4.84 6.56 -14.01
C PRO A 129 4.35 6.85 -12.59
N ALA A 130 5.24 6.67 -11.59
CA ALA A 130 4.90 6.81 -10.18
C ALA A 130 4.44 8.22 -9.81
N GLU A 131 5.06 9.24 -10.41
CA GLU A 131 4.71 10.64 -10.18
C GLU A 131 3.30 10.94 -10.68
N LEU A 132 2.96 10.47 -11.91
CA LEU A 132 1.63 10.66 -12.49
C LEU A 132 0.55 9.94 -11.66
N TYR A 133 0.85 8.70 -11.23
CA TYR A 133 -0.03 7.94 -10.35
C TYR A 133 -0.27 8.69 -9.03
N MET A 134 0.81 9.14 -8.39
CA MET A 134 0.72 9.85 -7.10
C MET A 134 -0.09 11.13 -7.23
N GLU A 135 0.15 11.97 -8.25
CA GLU A 135 -0.61 13.22 -8.46
C GLU A 135 -2.12 12.94 -8.54
N ALA A 136 -2.52 12.01 -9.40
CA ALA A 136 -3.93 11.67 -9.55
C ALA A 136 -4.55 11.10 -8.27
N MET A 137 -3.80 10.28 -7.54
CA MET A 137 -4.27 9.69 -6.29
C MET A 137 -4.37 10.72 -5.15
N LEU A 138 -3.52 11.75 -5.13
CA LEU A 138 -3.62 12.86 -4.16
C LEU A 138 -4.87 13.72 -4.42
N ASP A 139 -5.28 13.87 -5.67
CA ASP A 139 -6.53 14.56 -6.04
C ASP A 139 -7.76 13.68 -5.72
N TYR A 140 -7.65 12.38 -5.95
CA TYR A 140 -8.74 11.44 -5.67
C TYR A 140 -9.02 11.24 -4.18
N LEU A 141 -7.98 11.03 -3.38
CA LEU A 141 -8.13 10.57 -1.98
C LEU A 141 -9.07 11.42 -1.12
N PRO A 142 -9.05 12.78 -1.21
CA PRO A 142 -9.99 13.61 -0.45
C PRO A 142 -11.46 13.51 -0.88
N THR A 143 -11.73 12.95 -2.07
CA THR A 143 -13.08 12.82 -2.62
C THR A 143 -13.73 11.48 -2.31
N GLU A 144 -12.96 10.49 -1.84
CA GLU A 144 -13.47 9.15 -1.59
C GLU A 144 -14.21 9.06 -0.24
N ASN A 145 -15.47 8.68 -0.29
CA ASN A 145 -16.33 8.54 0.88
C ASN A 145 -16.58 7.08 1.30
N ASN A 146 -16.29 6.11 0.42
CA ASN A 146 -16.37 4.70 0.78
C ASN A 146 -15.13 4.30 1.59
N SER A 147 -15.33 3.84 2.82
CA SER A 147 -14.25 3.56 3.78
C SER A 147 -13.32 2.43 3.32
N LEU A 148 -13.82 1.44 2.55
CA LEU A 148 -13.02 0.34 2.02
C LEU A 148 -12.11 0.83 0.89
N LEU A 149 -12.66 1.60 -0.05
CA LEU A 149 -11.91 2.18 -1.17
C LEU A 149 -10.88 3.21 -0.67
N PHE A 150 -11.27 4.04 0.31
CA PHE A 150 -10.34 4.95 0.96
C PHE A 150 -9.17 4.22 1.62
N SER A 151 -9.43 3.13 2.35
CA SER A 151 -8.39 2.32 2.98
C SER A 151 -7.48 1.65 1.95
N ALA A 152 -8.03 1.13 0.85
CA ALA A 152 -7.25 0.56 -0.25
C ALA A 152 -6.36 1.61 -0.92
N ALA A 153 -6.92 2.78 -1.24
CA ALA A 153 -6.18 3.91 -1.83
C ALA A 153 -5.03 4.36 -0.93
N LEU A 154 -5.25 4.50 0.38
CA LEU A 154 -4.18 4.81 1.35
C LEU A 154 -3.04 3.78 1.30
N GLY A 155 -3.36 2.49 1.21
CA GLY A 155 -2.37 1.43 1.10
C GLY A 155 -1.55 1.56 -0.20
N TYR A 156 -2.21 1.78 -1.33
CA TYR A 156 -1.56 1.94 -2.63
C TYR A 156 -0.66 3.19 -2.69
N ILE A 157 -1.15 4.33 -2.20
CA ILE A 157 -0.38 5.57 -2.12
C ILE A 157 0.83 5.40 -1.19
N GLY A 158 0.65 4.76 -0.04
CA GLY A 158 1.72 4.49 0.91
C GLY A 158 2.82 3.61 0.32
N ASN A 159 2.46 2.59 -0.46
CA ASN A 159 3.41 1.75 -1.18
C ASN A 159 4.09 2.52 -2.31
N CYS A 160 3.34 3.31 -3.09
CA CYS A 160 3.90 4.15 -4.15
C CYS A 160 4.95 5.10 -3.57
N GLN A 161 4.65 5.80 -2.49
CA GLN A 161 5.59 6.69 -1.80
C GLN A 161 6.85 5.95 -1.33
N ARG A 162 6.65 4.78 -0.72
CA ARG A 162 7.75 4.02 -0.11
C ARG A 162 8.73 3.46 -1.13
N PHE A 163 8.23 2.93 -2.25
CA PHE A 163 9.03 2.16 -3.18
C PHE A 163 9.47 2.91 -4.43
N TYR A 164 8.81 4.02 -4.76
CA TYR A 164 9.02 4.71 -6.03
C TYR A 164 9.33 6.19 -5.91
N LEU A 165 9.00 6.84 -4.79
CA LEU A 165 9.14 8.29 -4.63
C LEU A 165 9.99 8.64 -3.41
N ALA A 166 10.93 9.57 -3.59
CA ALA A 166 11.84 9.98 -2.52
C ALA A 166 11.23 11.05 -1.59
N ASP A 167 10.46 11.98 -2.15
CA ASP A 167 9.93 13.14 -1.43
C ASP A 167 8.49 12.89 -0.95
N PRO A 168 8.24 12.84 0.37
CA PRO A 168 6.91 12.61 0.93
C PRO A 168 6.09 13.90 1.14
N GLU A 169 6.64 15.09 0.95
CA GLU A 169 6.02 16.35 1.39
C GLU A 169 4.61 16.57 0.84
N LYS A 170 4.39 16.31 -0.46
CA LYS A 170 3.06 16.45 -1.06
C LYS A 170 2.04 15.52 -0.40
N LEU A 171 2.42 14.27 -0.16
CA LEU A 171 1.56 13.28 0.50
C LEU A 171 1.32 13.65 1.97
N GLU A 172 2.34 14.14 2.68
CA GLU A 172 2.22 14.62 4.06
C GLU A 172 1.18 15.75 4.15
N LEU A 173 1.21 16.72 3.24
CA LEU A 173 0.25 17.83 3.20
C LEU A 173 -1.18 17.37 2.97
N VAL A 174 -1.41 16.49 2.00
CA VAL A 174 -2.76 15.97 1.68
C VAL A 174 -3.29 15.13 2.86
N LEU A 175 -2.48 14.24 3.40
CA LEU A 175 -2.90 13.43 4.55
C LEU A 175 -3.22 14.30 5.77
N TRP A 176 -2.39 15.31 6.05
CA TRP A 176 -2.65 16.22 7.16
C TRP A 176 -3.95 17.02 6.98
N ARG A 177 -4.24 17.45 5.74
CA ARG A 177 -5.52 18.08 5.40
C ARG A 177 -6.70 17.14 5.68
N ILE A 178 -6.61 15.87 5.29
CA ILE A 178 -7.66 14.89 5.58
C ILE A 178 -7.81 14.68 7.10
N VAL A 179 -6.70 14.56 7.84
CA VAL A 179 -6.72 14.44 9.31
C VAL A 179 -7.50 15.58 9.96
N THR A 180 -7.35 16.80 9.45
CA THR A 180 -7.95 17.99 10.07
C THR A 180 -9.36 18.32 9.55
N MET A 181 -9.68 17.96 8.30
CA MET A 181 -10.88 18.45 7.61
C MET A 181 -11.89 17.37 7.21
N ALA A 182 -11.52 16.10 7.11
CA ALA A 182 -12.46 15.06 6.70
C ALA A 182 -13.65 14.99 7.69
N GLU A 183 -14.84 14.74 7.18
CA GLU A 183 -16.05 14.66 8.02
C GLU A 183 -16.06 13.38 8.88
N GLN A 184 -15.61 12.26 8.30
CA GLN A 184 -15.64 10.95 8.95
C GLN A 184 -14.44 10.76 9.88
N SER A 185 -14.68 10.54 11.18
CA SER A 185 -13.64 10.28 12.18
C SER A 185 -12.75 9.08 11.82
N GLN A 186 -13.32 8.05 11.19
CA GLN A 186 -12.57 6.87 10.75
C GLN A 186 -11.55 7.23 9.67
N GLN A 187 -11.92 8.05 8.69
CA GLN A 187 -11.00 8.52 7.65
C GLN A 187 -9.89 9.39 8.26
N ARG A 188 -10.22 10.28 9.20
CA ARG A 188 -9.19 11.06 9.93
C ARG A 188 -8.17 10.15 10.61
N LEU A 189 -8.63 9.11 11.31
CA LEU A 189 -7.74 8.19 12.02
C LEU A 189 -6.88 7.36 11.07
N GLN A 190 -7.45 6.88 9.96
CA GLN A 190 -6.71 6.15 8.94
C GLN A 190 -5.66 7.05 8.28
N ALA A 191 -6.03 8.27 7.90
CA ALA A 191 -5.10 9.26 7.34
C ALA A 191 -4.00 9.64 8.34
N PHE A 192 -4.32 9.78 9.63
CA PHE A 192 -3.31 10.03 10.68
C PHE A 192 -2.30 8.89 10.79
N ARG A 193 -2.77 7.64 10.79
CA ARG A 193 -1.89 6.47 10.84
C ARG A 193 -0.98 6.39 9.62
N GLN A 194 -1.53 6.69 8.43
CA GLN A 194 -0.74 6.76 7.21
C GLN A 194 0.26 7.92 7.25
N TYR A 195 -0.16 9.12 7.66
CA TYR A 195 0.70 10.29 7.86
C TYR A 195 1.90 9.96 8.77
N ARG A 196 1.63 9.35 9.93
CA ARG A 196 2.67 8.90 10.85
C ARG A 196 3.68 7.97 10.17
N SER A 197 3.21 7.04 9.36
CA SER A 197 4.08 6.03 8.71
C SER A 197 5.00 6.60 7.64
N ILE A 198 4.60 7.72 7.00
CA ILE A 198 5.33 8.32 5.89
C ILE A 198 6.06 9.61 6.27
N ALA A 199 5.71 10.24 7.39
CA ALA A 199 6.27 11.51 7.84
C ALA A 199 7.80 11.47 7.93
N ARG A 200 8.45 12.38 7.19
CA ARG A 200 9.92 12.52 7.13
C ARG A 200 10.36 13.97 7.14
N SER A 201 9.51 14.90 6.66
CA SER A 201 9.86 16.31 6.69
C SER A 201 10.01 16.81 8.12
N PRO A 202 10.90 17.79 8.39
CA PRO A 202 11.06 18.36 9.72
C PRO A 202 9.75 18.91 10.31
N GLU A 203 8.89 19.44 9.43
CA GLU A 203 7.58 19.96 9.83
C GLU A 203 6.64 18.83 10.29
N ALA A 204 6.56 17.74 9.50
CA ALA A 204 5.71 16.59 9.84
C ALA A 204 6.18 15.92 11.14
N VAL A 205 7.47 15.68 11.28
CA VAL A 205 8.06 15.10 12.49
C VAL A 205 7.85 16.02 13.70
N GLY A 206 8.01 17.33 13.52
CA GLY A 206 7.74 18.32 14.58
C GLY A 206 6.28 18.30 15.04
N LYS A 207 5.32 18.22 14.12
CA LYS A 207 3.88 18.06 14.44
C LYS A 207 3.62 16.78 15.24
N LEU A 208 4.16 15.64 14.78
CA LEU A 208 4.01 14.36 15.48
C LEU A 208 4.63 14.39 16.88
N TYR A 209 5.79 15.03 17.04
CA TYR A 209 6.43 15.17 18.34
C TYR A 209 5.59 16.02 19.30
N ALA A 210 5.04 17.15 18.85
CA ALA A 210 4.16 17.98 19.66
C ALA A 210 2.89 17.21 20.11
N LEU A 211 2.23 16.50 19.20
CA LEU A 211 1.06 15.66 19.53
C LEU A 211 1.41 14.59 20.57
N TRP A 212 2.53 13.93 20.42
CA TRP A 212 2.98 12.91 21.36
C TRP A 212 3.36 13.52 22.72
N LYS A 213 4.10 14.62 22.73
CA LYS A 213 4.56 15.28 23.94
C LYS A 213 3.39 15.77 24.78
N ASP A 214 2.45 16.46 24.17
CA ASP A 214 1.31 17.08 24.83
C ASP A 214 0.14 16.10 25.05
N GLN A 215 0.22 14.87 24.52
CA GLN A 215 -0.85 13.86 24.56
C GLN A 215 -2.17 14.42 23.98
N LYS A 216 -2.08 15.30 23.00
CA LYS A 216 -3.21 15.95 22.38
C LYS A 216 -3.42 15.45 20.95
N ALA A 217 -4.43 14.57 20.76
CA ALA A 217 -4.81 14.09 19.45
C ALA A 217 -5.27 15.21 18.52
N PRO A 218 -5.13 15.07 17.19
CA PRO A 218 -5.73 16.01 16.24
C PRO A 218 -7.25 16.12 16.45
N ALA A 219 -7.83 17.28 16.15
CA ALA A 219 -9.26 17.49 16.31
C ALA A 219 -10.07 16.43 15.53
N GLY A 220 -11.03 15.81 16.19
CA GLY A 220 -11.86 14.74 15.60
C GLY A 220 -11.18 13.36 15.50
N CYS A 221 -9.96 13.22 16.01
CA CYS A 221 -9.28 11.92 16.18
C CYS A 221 -9.29 11.50 17.65
N SER A 222 -9.46 10.21 17.90
CA SER A 222 -9.21 9.59 19.21
C SER A 222 -8.03 8.65 19.10
N LEU A 223 -6.93 8.98 19.76
CA LEU A 223 -5.73 8.14 19.78
C LEU A 223 -5.73 7.27 21.02
N SER A 224 -5.52 5.98 20.83
CA SER A 224 -5.38 5.02 21.89
C SER A 224 -3.97 5.05 22.49
N GLU A 225 -3.77 4.41 23.65
CA GLU A 225 -2.44 4.19 24.23
C GLU A 225 -1.49 3.51 23.24
N ASN A 226 -1.99 2.57 22.40
CA ASN A 226 -1.19 1.92 21.36
C ASN A 226 -0.77 2.88 20.24
N ASP A 227 -1.60 3.86 19.89
CA ASP A 227 -1.22 4.87 18.89
C ASP A 227 -0.06 5.74 19.41
N TYR A 228 -0.08 6.15 20.70
CA TYR A 228 1.03 6.88 21.32
C TYR A 228 2.29 6.03 21.49
N ILE A 229 2.16 4.75 21.82
CA ILE A 229 3.29 3.80 21.87
C ILE A 229 3.95 3.70 20.49
N SER A 230 3.16 3.48 19.44
CA SER A 230 3.67 3.36 18.08
C SER A 230 4.33 4.66 17.61
N LEU A 231 3.71 5.81 17.95
CA LEU A 231 4.27 7.13 17.64
C LEU A 231 5.61 7.37 18.34
N SER A 232 5.77 6.90 19.57
CA SER A 232 7.05 7.02 20.30
C SER A 232 8.19 6.23 19.64
N TYR A 233 7.91 5.06 19.04
CA TYR A 233 8.90 4.31 18.28
C TYR A 233 9.32 5.06 17.01
N ASP A 234 8.34 5.55 16.24
CA ASP A 234 8.61 6.32 15.02
C ASP A 234 9.44 7.58 15.32
N LEU A 235 9.10 8.30 16.40
CA LEU A 235 9.81 9.50 16.84
C LEU A 235 11.23 9.19 17.36
N ALA A 236 11.41 8.12 18.14
CA ALA A 236 12.72 7.72 18.63
C ALA A 236 13.69 7.36 17.49
N ILE A 237 13.17 6.79 16.39
CA ILE A 237 13.97 6.50 15.20
C ILE A 237 14.34 7.79 14.45
N GLN A 238 13.41 8.74 14.34
CA GLN A 238 13.59 9.97 13.56
C GLN A 238 14.31 11.09 14.31
N MET A 239 14.30 11.04 15.65
CA MET A 239 14.91 12.03 16.54
C MET A 239 15.95 11.36 17.46
N PRO A 240 17.08 10.89 16.92
CA PRO A 240 18.05 10.09 17.67
C PRO A 240 18.57 10.80 18.92
N ASP A 241 18.73 12.12 18.88
CA ASP A 241 19.17 12.93 20.03
C ASP A 241 18.17 12.96 21.19
N LYS A 242 16.89 12.67 20.92
CA LYS A 242 15.81 12.62 21.90
C LYS A 242 15.30 11.20 22.17
N ALA A 243 15.86 10.19 21.54
CA ALA A 243 15.35 8.83 21.57
C ALA A 243 15.23 8.28 22.99
N ASP A 244 16.24 8.43 23.81
CA ASP A 244 16.24 7.91 25.19
C ASP A 244 15.18 8.64 26.05
N GLU A 245 15.01 9.97 25.88
CA GLU A 245 13.95 10.76 26.55
C GLU A 245 12.55 10.30 26.12
N ILE A 246 12.34 10.11 24.81
CA ILE A 246 11.06 9.68 24.25
C ILE A 246 10.69 8.31 24.80
N VAL A 247 11.62 7.35 24.76
CA VAL A 247 11.41 6.00 25.25
C VAL A 247 11.08 5.98 26.75
N ALA A 248 11.87 6.66 27.57
CA ALA A 248 11.66 6.72 29.02
C ALA A 248 10.31 7.38 29.37
N THR A 249 9.98 8.48 28.71
CA THR A 249 8.72 9.21 28.91
C THR A 249 7.52 8.32 28.53
N GLN A 250 7.57 7.66 27.38
CA GLN A 250 6.46 6.79 26.96
C GLN A 250 6.30 5.58 27.88
N GLN A 251 7.40 4.96 28.30
CA GLN A 251 7.36 3.83 29.23
C GLN A 251 6.71 4.19 30.57
N ALA A 252 6.98 5.40 31.08
CA ALA A 252 6.37 5.90 32.31
C ALA A 252 4.84 6.14 32.16
N ARG A 253 4.39 6.52 30.96
CA ARG A 253 2.96 6.78 30.64
C ARG A 253 2.12 5.54 30.48
N ILE A 254 2.72 4.39 30.18
CA ILE A 254 1.96 3.15 29.95
C ILE A 254 1.40 2.63 31.25
N THR A 255 0.09 2.52 31.32
CA THR A 255 -0.64 2.04 32.50
C THR A 255 -0.93 0.55 32.47
N ASN A 256 -1.15 -0.03 31.28
CA ASN A 256 -1.43 -1.45 31.12
C ASN A 256 -0.15 -2.28 31.30
N PRO A 257 -0.11 -3.26 32.27
CA PRO A 257 1.11 -4.02 32.56
C PRO A 257 1.62 -4.85 31.38
N ASP A 258 0.71 -5.41 30.56
CA ASP A 258 1.09 -6.23 29.41
C ASP A 258 1.74 -5.36 28.32
N ARG A 259 1.15 -4.20 28.04
CA ARG A 259 1.74 -3.23 27.13
C ARG A 259 3.07 -2.69 27.63
N LYS A 260 3.22 -2.51 28.94
CA LYS A 260 4.49 -2.07 29.55
C LYS A 260 5.60 -3.11 29.34
N ARG A 261 5.28 -4.42 29.50
CA ARG A 261 6.19 -5.52 29.18
C ARG A 261 6.54 -5.56 27.69
N GLN A 262 5.53 -5.44 26.83
CA GLN A 262 5.73 -5.38 25.40
C GLN A 262 6.63 -4.21 25.01
N TYR A 263 6.37 -3.02 25.57
CA TYR A 263 7.17 -1.82 25.30
C TYR A 263 8.62 -1.98 25.74
N ALA A 264 8.86 -2.53 26.93
CA ALA A 264 10.20 -2.80 27.42
C ALA A 264 10.98 -3.80 26.54
N PHE A 265 10.28 -4.78 25.94
CA PHE A 265 10.89 -5.71 24.99
C PHE A 265 11.24 -5.07 23.65
N ILE A 266 10.34 -4.23 23.10
CA ILE A 266 10.48 -3.67 21.76
C ILE A 266 11.36 -2.42 21.75
N SER A 267 11.26 -1.54 22.76
CA SER A 267 11.91 -0.22 22.74
C SER A 267 13.43 -0.22 22.54
N PRO A 268 14.23 -1.23 22.98
CA PRO A 268 15.65 -1.26 22.64
C PRO A 268 15.95 -1.34 21.14
N SER A 269 15.00 -1.85 20.33
CA SER A 269 15.16 -1.91 18.87
C SER A 269 15.15 -0.54 18.18
N VAL A 270 14.62 0.50 18.84
CA VAL A 270 14.62 1.88 18.31
C VAL A 270 15.79 2.71 18.80
N SER A 271 16.70 2.15 19.61
CA SER A 271 17.88 2.85 20.13
C SER A 271 18.71 3.52 19.03
N PRO A 272 19.24 4.72 19.22
CA PRO A 272 20.19 5.34 18.30
C PRO A 272 21.55 4.62 18.28
N ARG A 273 21.89 3.87 19.35
CA ARG A 273 23.16 3.15 19.48
C ARG A 273 23.14 1.83 18.74
N GLN A 274 24.09 1.64 17.82
CA GLN A 274 24.18 0.41 16.99
C GLN A 274 24.37 -0.85 17.86
N GLU A 275 25.21 -0.80 18.88
CA GLU A 275 25.53 -1.94 19.75
C GLU A 275 24.28 -2.45 20.47
N VAL A 276 23.35 -1.54 20.83
CA VAL A 276 22.06 -1.94 21.46
C VAL A 276 21.19 -2.65 20.45
N ARG A 277 21.12 -2.14 19.21
CA ARG A 277 20.34 -2.77 18.14
C ARG A 277 20.91 -4.15 17.75
N ASP A 278 22.23 -4.27 17.66
CA ASP A 278 22.91 -5.54 17.40
C ASP A 278 22.62 -6.56 18.49
N SER A 279 22.61 -6.17 19.75
CA SER A 279 22.26 -7.01 20.89
C SER A 279 20.80 -7.47 20.82
N VAL A 280 19.87 -6.57 20.44
CA VAL A 280 18.46 -6.92 20.20
C VAL A 280 18.36 -7.95 19.08
N PHE A 281 19.02 -7.72 17.95
CA PHE A 281 18.99 -8.65 16.84
C PHE A 281 19.55 -10.03 17.22
N ALA A 282 20.70 -10.07 17.87
CA ALA A 282 21.27 -11.33 18.37
C ALA A 282 20.33 -12.08 19.33
N SER A 283 19.65 -11.33 20.20
CA SER A 283 18.61 -11.90 21.08
C SER A 283 17.45 -12.51 20.30
N LEU A 284 17.02 -11.89 19.19
CA LEU A 284 15.93 -12.41 18.36
C LEU A 284 16.31 -13.68 17.57
N LEU A 285 17.60 -14.02 17.44
CA LEU A 285 18.02 -15.29 16.84
C LEU A 285 17.87 -16.48 17.80
N VAL A 286 17.63 -16.24 19.10
CA VAL A 286 17.41 -17.28 20.11
C VAL A 286 15.91 -17.55 20.25
N ALA A 287 15.49 -18.83 20.10
CA ALA A 287 14.08 -19.23 20.06
C ALA A 287 13.29 -18.82 21.31
N GLU A 288 13.89 -18.95 22.50
CA GLU A 288 13.26 -18.59 23.77
C GLU A 288 12.84 -17.13 23.85
N ASN A 289 13.58 -16.24 23.18
CA ASN A 289 13.29 -14.81 23.17
C ASN A 289 12.21 -14.42 22.15
N ARG A 290 11.85 -15.33 21.23
CA ARG A 290 10.78 -15.14 20.24
C ARG A 290 9.43 -15.69 20.65
N ARG A 291 9.25 -16.18 21.88
CA ARG A 291 7.99 -16.81 22.35
C ARG A 291 6.75 -15.94 22.14
N VAL A 292 6.89 -14.63 22.20
CA VAL A 292 5.82 -13.69 21.84
C VAL A 292 6.11 -13.14 20.44
N GLU A 293 5.75 -13.91 19.42
CA GLU A 293 6.08 -13.68 18.01
C GLU A 293 5.71 -12.28 17.50
N PRO A 294 4.55 -11.68 17.84
CA PRO A 294 4.23 -10.32 17.45
C PRO A 294 5.23 -9.27 17.98
N TRP A 295 5.81 -9.49 19.18
CA TRP A 295 6.81 -8.58 19.73
C TRP A 295 8.13 -8.72 19.00
N ALA A 296 8.54 -9.97 18.70
CA ALA A 296 9.75 -10.24 17.93
C ALA A 296 9.66 -9.62 16.52
N SER A 297 8.51 -9.80 15.84
CA SER A 297 8.25 -9.18 14.53
C SER A 297 8.28 -7.66 14.58
N ALA A 298 7.71 -7.03 15.62
CA ALA A 298 7.72 -5.59 15.78
C ALA A 298 9.15 -5.05 16.04
N ALA A 299 9.94 -5.72 16.90
CA ALA A 299 11.33 -5.34 17.14
C ALA A 299 12.17 -5.48 15.86
N LEU A 300 12.05 -6.59 15.13
CA LEU A 300 12.73 -6.81 13.86
C LEU A 300 12.36 -5.76 12.80
N SER A 301 11.07 -5.37 12.74
CA SER A 301 10.60 -4.32 11.83
C SER A 301 11.21 -2.94 12.14
N ASN A 302 11.42 -2.61 13.42
CA ASN A 302 12.09 -1.37 13.81
C ASN A 302 13.58 -1.37 13.44
N LEU A 303 14.26 -2.51 13.63
CA LEU A 303 15.66 -2.68 13.23
C LEU A 303 15.85 -2.49 11.72
N ASN A 304 14.90 -2.98 10.90
CA ASN A 304 14.93 -2.93 9.44
C ASN A 304 14.10 -1.79 8.86
N CYS A 305 13.91 -0.70 9.59
CA CYS A 305 13.18 0.45 9.05
C CYS A 305 13.97 1.16 7.94
N GLN A 306 13.24 1.82 7.03
CA GLN A 306 13.81 2.50 5.85
C GLN A 306 14.94 3.49 6.21
N LEU A 307 14.85 4.19 7.33
CA LEU A 307 15.86 5.16 7.77
C LEU A 307 17.18 4.52 8.22
N ARG A 308 17.21 3.20 8.41
CA ARG A 308 18.37 2.43 8.91
C ARG A 308 18.80 1.33 7.94
N GLN A 309 18.42 1.41 6.68
CA GLN A 309 18.69 0.36 5.68
C GLN A 309 20.15 -0.04 5.59
N LYS A 310 21.06 0.94 5.57
CA LYS A 310 22.51 0.68 5.44
C LYS A 310 23.05 -0.14 6.62
N GLU A 311 22.55 0.13 7.82
CA GLU A 311 22.96 -0.55 9.04
C GLU A 311 22.31 -1.92 9.18
N ALA A 312 21.07 -2.06 8.66
CA ALA A 312 20.27 -3.26 8.74
C ALA A 312 20.68 -4.38 7.76
N VAL A 313 21.45 -4.07 6.72
CA VAL A 313 21.90 -5.07 5.72
C VAL A 313 22.54 -6.29 6.38
N GLY A 314 23.33 -6.08 7.45
CA GLY A 314 23.97 -7.15 8.21
C GLY A 314 23.01 -8.13 8.88
N TYR A 315 21.75 -7.74 9.11
CA TYR A 315 20.73 -8.60 9.75
C TYR A 315 20.05 -9.55 8.75
N ILE A 316 20.06 -9.23 7.45
CA ILE A 316 19.26 -9.94 6.44
C ILE A 316 19.65 -11.42 6.38
N ARG A 317 20.92 -11.72 6.13
CA ARG A 317 21.37 -13.09 5.95
C ARG A 317 21.16 -13.97 7.19
N PRO A 318 21.60 -13.56 8.40
CA PRO A 318 21.36 -14.37 9.60
C PRO A 318 19.88 -14.58 9.93
N ALA A 319 19.02 -13.57 9.65
CA ALA A 319 17.58 -13.69 9.86
C ALA A 319 16.93 -14.69 8.86
N LEU A 320 17.40 -14.75 7.62
CA LEU A 320 16.95 -15.74 6.64
C LEU A 320 17.46 -17.15 6.97
N GLU A 321 18.70 -17.29 7.46
CA GLU A 321 19.26 -18.57 7.92
C GLU A 321 18.47 -19.15 9.11
N ALA A 322 17.92 -18.30 9.99
CA ALA A 322 17.05 -18.71 11.08
C ALA A 322 15.63 -19.17 10.64
N LEU A 323 15.24 -18.92 9.38
CA LEU A 323 13.86 -19.13 8.92
C LEU A 323 13.42 -20.61 8.99
N GLN A 324 14.33 -21.55 8.75
CA GLN A 324 14.02 -22.99 8.81
C GLN A 324 13.69 -23.44 10.25
N GLU A 325 14.40 -22.90 11.23
CA GLU A 325 14.11 -23.15 12.65
C GLU A 325 12.81 -22.50 13.04
N ILE A 326 12.56 -21.24 12.62
CA ILE A 326 11.31 -20.51 12.86
C ILE A 326 10.08 -21.26 12.30
N GLN A 327 10.19 -21.88 11.12
CA GLN A 327 9.12 -22.71 10.55
C GLN A 327 8.77 -23.95 11.41
N ARG A 328 9.74 -24.47 12.16
CA ARG A 328 9.53 -25.67 13.01
C ARG A 328 9.02 -25.32 14.39
N THR A 329 9.36 -24.17 14.92
CA THR A 329 9.12 -23.79 16.32
C THR A 329 8.04 -22.75 16.50
N GLY A 330 7.71 -22.00 15.45
CA GLY A 330 6.74 -20.91 15.48
C GLY A 330 5.35 -21.29 15.00
N ASP A 331 4.40 -20.37 15.18
CA ASP A 331 3.06 -20.45 14.60
C ASP A 331 3.13 -20.47 13.06
N ILE A 332 2.10 -21.02 12.41
CA ILE A 332 2.01 -21.16 10.94
C ILE A 332 2.19 -19.83 10.18
N PHE A 333 1.86 -18.70 10.79
CA PHE A 333 1.99 -17.37 10.19
C PHE A 333 3.31 -16.68 10.51
N PHE A 334 4.01 -17.09 11.55
CA PHE A 334 5.20 -16.42 12.03
C PHE A 334 6.35 -16.36 11.00
N PRO A 335 6.64 -17.41 10.19
CA PRO A 335 7.67 -17.33 9.14
C PRO A 335 7.38 -16.20 8.13
N ARG A 336 6.13 -16.04 7.71
CA ARG A 336 5.70 -14.94 6.84
C ARG A 336 5.91 -13.59 7.50
N ASP A 337 5.49 -13.44 8.75
CA ASP A 337 5.57 -12.18 9.48
C ASP A 337 7.02 -11.81 9.81
N TRP A 338 7.87 -12.80 10.05
CA TRP A 338 9.33 -12.64 10.18
C TRP A 338 9.97 -12.10 8.90
N VAL A 339 9.72 -12.75 7.75
CA VAL A 339 10.22 -12.29 6.45
C VAL A 339 9.68 -10.89 6.11
N ARG A 340 8.40 -10.63 6.40
CA ARG A 340 7.81 -9.32 6.21
C ARG A 340 8.47 -8.26 7.08
N ALA A 341 8.72 -8.53 8.36
CA ALA A 341 9.41 -7.60 9.27
C ALA A 341 10.84 -7.32 8.80
N LEU A 342 11.50 -8.32 8.23
CA LEU A 342 12.87 -8.22 7.73
C LEU A 342 12.97 -7.40 6.43
N LEU A 343 12.08 -7.65 5.44
CA LEU A 343 12.25 -7.17 4.07
C LEU A 343 11.29 -6.06 3.64
N SER A 344 10.14 -5.89 4.29
CA SER A 344 9.08 -4.99 3.79
C SER A 344 9.45 -3.50 3.82
N ARG A 345 10.54 -3.12 4.44
CA ARG A 345 11.01 -1.74 4.55
C ARG A 345 12.38 -1.51 3.90
N LEU A 346 12.92 -2.55 3.28
CA LEU A 346 14.12 -2.47 2.48
C LEU A 346 13.71 -2.15 1.03
N THR A 347 14.24 -1.09 0.47
CA THR A 347 14.07 -0.68 -0.93
C THR A 347 15.41 -0.66 -1.63
#